data_299a349130a5b4cdbef9b858833c1620
#
_entry.id   299a349130a5b4cdbef9b858833c1620
#
_cell.length_a   1.000
_cell.length_b   1.000
_cell.length_c   1.000
_cell.angle_alpha   90.00
_cell.angle_beta   90.00
_cell.angle_gamma   90.00
#
_symmetry.space_group_name_H-M   'P 1'
#
loop_
_entity.id
_entity.type
_entity.pdbx_description
1 polymer ?
#
loop_
_entity_poly.entity_id
_entity_poly.type
_entity_poly.pdbx_seq_one_letter_code
_entity_poly.pdbx_strand_id
1 'polypeptide(L)'
;MTFNYDVIVVGAGHAGCEAAAAAANLGSKTLLITMDMNKIAQMSCNPAVGGIAKGQIVREIDALGGYMGIVTDQTAIQFRMLNRSKGPAMWSPRAQSDRSRFIDCWRGILENMPNLSIWQDMVQELIIEHGQVCGVRTGMNVVFRAGAVVLTNGTFLNGLLHIGRTQIRGGRIAEPAATGLTEQLISLGIQTDRMKTGTPVRIDGRSVHFDEMEEQPGENDFHKFSYMDTSHRKLKQLSCWTTFTNETCHDILREGLPDSPLYNGQIKSIGPRYCPSIETKIVTFADKTQHQLFLEPEGETTQEYYLNGFSSSLPLDIQLRALQAIPAFRDVQIYRPGYAIEYDFFDPTQLRHNLETKQIRNLFFAGQINGTTGYEEAGGQGLVAGINAHINCHGGQPFILGRDEAYIGVLIDDLVTKGVDEPYRMFTSRAEYRILLRQDDADMRLTEKSYQMGLAKQDRYDLLREKKESRDAIICFAETYSVKPQYINSGLEKLGTAPLSHGCKLFDVVLRPQTTLENLADLVPALRAELDKVPASRKEEIIEAAEILIKYSGYIKREQIIADKINRLENIRIKGKFDYNSIQSLSTEARQKLTRIDPDTIAQASRIPGISPSDINILLVLLGR
;
A
#
# COMPACT_ATOMS: atom_id res chain seq x y z
N MET A 1 15.70 -33.54 -10.97
CA MET A 1 16.32 -32.40 -11.67
C MET A 1 16.36 -31.25 -10.67
N THR A 2 17.51 -30.65 -10.44
CA THR A 2 17.68 -29.56 -9.44
C THR A 2 18.15 -28.31 -10.16
N PHE A 3 17.48 -27.19 -9.90
CA PHE A 3 17.81 -25.88 -10.45
C PHE A 3 18.27 -24.95 -9.32
N ASN A 4 19.24 -24.10 -9.56
CA ASN A 4 19.82 -23.20 -8.56
C ASN A 4 19.55 -21.73 -8.92
N TYR A 5 19.09 -20.99 -7.92
CA TYR A 5 18.81 -19.56 -7.94
C TYR A 5 19.41 -18.88 -6.70
N ASP A 6 19.51 -17.57 -6.71
CA ASP A 6 19.85 -16.82 -5.50
C ASP A 6 18.59 -16.60 -4.65
N VAL A 7 17.50 -16.16 -5.30
CA VAL A 7 16.23 -15.85 -4.64
C VAL A 7 15.08 -16.60 -5.32
N ILE A 8 14.21 -17.22 -4.55
CA ILE A 8 12.93 -17.76 -5.01
C ILE A 8 11.80 -16.95 -4.38
N VAL A 9 10.85 -16.49 -5.20
CA VAL A 9 9.62 -15.83 -4.76
C VAL A 9 8.44 -16.74 -5.06
N VAL A 10 7.63 -17.04 -4.03
CA VAL A 10 6.46 -17.92 -4.12
C VAL A 10 5.18 -17.11 -4.12
N GLY A 11 4.46 -17.14 -5.23
CA GLY A 11 3.26 -16.35 -5.48
C GLY A 11 3.55 -15.10 -6.31
N ALA A 12 2.76 -14.89 -7.37
CA ALA A 12 2.88 -13.73 -8.27
C ALA A 12 1.72 -12.73 -8.08
N GLY A 13 1.31 -12.48 -6.82
CA GLY A 13 0.48 -11.33 -6.46
C GLY A 13 1.30 -10.04 -6.41
N HIS A 14 0.70 -8.93 -5.95
CA HIS A 14 1.39 -7.64 -5.90
C HIS A 14 2.70 -7.68 -5.10
N ALA A 15 2.73 -8.40 -3.98
CA ALA A 15 3.95 -8.57 -3.19
C ALA A 15 5.01 -9.38 -3.95
N GLY A 16 4.61 -10.48 -4.58
CA GLY A 16 5.54 -11.35 -5.31
C GLY A 16 6.12 -10.68 -6.54
N CYS A 17 5.32 -9.91 -7.28
CA CYS A 17 5.79 -9.17 -8.45
C CYS A 17 6.86 -8.13 -8.07
N GLU A 18 6.61 -7.32 -7.04
CA GLU A 18 7.59 -6.33 -6.58
C GLU A 18 8.84 -6.99 -5.96
N ALA A 19 8.67 -8.09 -5.20
CA ALA A 19 9.81 -8.81 -4.62
C ALA A 19 10.71 -9.41 -5.68
N ALA A 20 10.13 -10.08 -6.68
CA ALA A 20 10.87 -10.71 -7.77
C ALA A 20 11.59 -9.66 -8.64
N ALA A 21 10.88 -8.57 -8.97
CA ALA A 21 11.45 -7.46 -9.73
C ALA A 21 12.63 -6.79 -8.99
N ALA A 22 12.49 -6.53 -7.68
CA ALA A 22 13.54 -5.93 -6.88
C ALA A 22 14.79 -6.81 -6.81
N ALA A 23 14.64 -8.09 -6.49
CA ALA A 23 15.76 -9.03 -6.40
C ALA A 23 16.49 -9.18 -7.75
N ALA A 24 15.73 -9.33 -8.85
CA ALA A 24 16.29 -9.47 -10.19
C ALA A 24 17.02 -8.18 -10.66
N ASN A 25 16.43 -7.01 -10.43
CA ASN A 25 17.04 -5.72 -10.80
C ASN A 25 18.30 -5.39 -9.98
N LEU A 26 18.43 -5.93 -8.78
CA LEU A 26 19.65 -5.85 -7.98
C LEU A 26 20.74 -6.85 -8.44
N GLY A 27 20.41 -7.77 -9.37
CA GLY A 27 21.34 -8.72 -9.96
C GLY A 27 21.25 -10.15 -9.45
N SER A 28 20.31 -10.48 -8.55
CA SER A 28 20.07 -11.86 -8.12
C SER A 28 19.46 -12.68 -9.25
N LYS A 29 19.97 -13.90 -9.46
CA LYS A 29 19.29 -14.90 -10.27
C LYS A 29 18.02 -15.33 -9.55
N THR A 30 16.88 -14.84 -10.01
CA THR A 30 15.59 -14.92 -9.32
C THR A 30 14.63 -15.86 -10.03
N LEU A 31 13.88 -16.66 -9.27
CA LEU A 31 12.77 -17.48 -9.75
C LEU A 31 11.45 -17.01 -9.11
N LEU A 32 10.48 -16.67 -9.93
CA LEU A 32 9.10 -16.43 -9.51
C LEU A 32 8.25 -17.66 -9.81
N ILE A 33 7.65 -18.25 -8.77
CA ILE A 33 6.77 -19.43 -8.92
C ILE A 33 5.32 -19.00 -8.70
N THR A 34 4.44 -19.28 -9.64
CA THR A 34 3.01 -18.96 -9.56
C THR A 34 2.16 -20.14 -10.03
N MET A 35 0.98 -20.29 -9.47
CA MET A 35 0.04 -21.32 -9.90
C MET A 35 -0.55 -21.06 -11.28
N ASP A 36 -0.69 -19.79 -11.67
CA ASP A 36 -1.25 -19.37 -12.96
C ASP A 36 -0.58 -18.08 -13.45
N MET A 37 0.16 -18.18 -14.55
CA MET A 37 0.83 -17.03 -15.17
C MET A 37 -0.17 -16.01 -15.76
N ASN A 38 -1.42 -16.41 -16.04
CA ASN A 38 -2.47 -15.51 -16.54
C ASN A 38 -3.12 -14.68 -15.40
N LYS A 39 -2.69 -14.89 -14.17
CA LYS A 39 -3.18 -14.22 -12.95
C LYS A 39 -2.12 -13.38 -12.23
N ILE A 40 -0.99 -13.14 -12.88
CA ILE A 40 0.09 -12.30 -12.33
C ILE A 40 -0.46 -10.93 -11.94
N ALA A 41 -0.21 -10.50 -10.70
CA ALA A 41 -0.68 -9.23 -10.11
C ALA A 41 -2.19 -8.99 -10.24
N GLN A 42 -3.02 -10.04 -10.35
CA GLN A 42 -4.46 -9.87 -10.50
C GLN A 42 -5.08 -9.11 -9.33
N MET A 43 -5.85 -8.09 -9.65
CA MET A 43 -6.69 -7.35 -8.71
C MET A 43 -7.89 -8.23 -8.30
N SER A 44 -7.77 -8.91 -7.18
CA SER A 44 -8.77 -9.90 -6.71
C SER A 44 -10.03 -9.25 -6.13
N CYS A 45 -9.89 -8.04 -5.60
CA CYS A 45 -10.98 -7.26 -5.03
C CYS A 45 -11.37 -6.13 -6.00
N ASN A 46 -11.29 -4.86 -5.59
CA ASN A 46 -11.59 -3.75 -6.47
C ASN A 46 -10.50 -3.51 -7.54
N PRO A 47 -10.85 -3.02 -8.74
CA PRO A 47 -9.88 -2.74 -9.80
C PRO A 47 -9.22 -1.37 -9.61
N ALA A 48 -8.74 -1.07 -8.41
CA ALA A 48 -8.21 0.24 -8.07
C ALA A 48 -6.90 0.14 -7.30
N VAL A 49 -6.01 1.11 -7.54
CA VAL A 49 -4.73 1.30 -6.85
C VAL A 49 -4.71 2.68 -6.21
N GLY A 50 -4.12 2.77 -5.02
CA GLY A 50 -4.01 4.01 -4.27
C GLY A 50 -5.20 4.31 -3.38
N GLY A 51 -5.41 5.59 -3.10
CA GLY A 51 -6.36 6.06 -2.10
C GLY A 51 -5.65 6.52 -0.82
N ILE A 52 -6.42 6.81 0.22
CA ILE A 52 -5.92 7.44 1.46
C ILE A 52 -4.78 6.62 2.07
N ALA A 53 -3.62 7.24 2.24
CA ALA A 53 -2.33 6.67 2.65
C ALA A 53 -1.73 5.64 1.68
N LYS A 54 -2.55 4.95 0.90
CA LYS A 54 -2.12 3.91 -0.04
C LYS A 54 -1.46 4.51 -1.28
N GLY A 55 -1.99 5.64 -1.78
CA GLY A 55 -1.35 6.38 -2.87
C GLY A 55 0.07 6.81 -2.53
N GLN A 56 0.33 7.18 -1.28
CA GLN A 56 1.67 7.49 -0.78
C GLN A 56 2.58 6.26 -0.86
N ILE A 57 2.10 5.07 -0.45
CA ILE A 57 2.87 3.81 -0.56
C ILE A 57 3.25 3.53 -2.01
N VAL A 58 2.32 3.70 -2.96
CA VAL A 58 2.63 3.47 -4.39
C VAL A 58 3.69 4.44 -4.91
N ARG A 59 3.62 5.72 -4.49
CA ARG A 59 4.65 6.72 -4.82
C ARG A 59 6.01 6.34 -4.21
N GLU A 60 6.04 5.75 -3.02
CA GLU A 60 7.26 5.26 -2.37
C GLU A 60 7.82 4.01 -3.05
N ILE A 61 6.95 3.06 -3.45
CA ILE A 61 7.35 1.92 -4.28
C ILE A 61 8.00 2.39 -5.57
N ASP A 62 7.39 3.34 -6.27
CA ASP A 62 7.93 3.91 -7.49
C ASP A 62 9.26 4.62 -7.25
N ALA A 63 9.36 5.47 -6.22
CA ALA A 63 10.58 6.17 -5.85
C ALA A 63 11.77 5.24 -5.59
N LEU A 64 11.49 4.06 -5.04
CA LEU A 64 12.47 3.00 -4.81
C LEU A 64 12.82 2.18 -6.07
N GLY A 65 12.11 2.39 -7.19
CA GLY A 65 12.35 1.65 -8.43
C GLY A 65 11.43 0.45 -8.66
N GLY A 66 10.33 0.34 -7.90
CA GLY A 66 9.26 -0.63 -8.14
C GLY A 66 8.38 -0.24 -9.33
N TYR A 67 7.44 -1.10 -9.67
CA TYR A 67 6.68 -1.02 -10.93
C TYR A 67 5.19 -0.75 -10.76
N MET A 68 4.62 -0.89 -9.56
CA MET A 68 3.18 -0.72 -9.34
C MET A 68 2.67 0.64 -9.83
N GLY A 69 3.42 1.73 -9.60
CA GLY A 69 3.09 3.07 -10.08
C GLY A 69 3.06 3.16 -11.60
N ILE A 70 4.09 2.62 -12.26
CA ILE A 70 4.23 2.60 -13.73
C ILE A 70 3.07 1.82 -14.36
N VAL A 71 2.81 0.61 -13.85
CA VAL A 71 1.72 -0.26 -14.38
C VAL A 71 0.37 0.41 -14.16
N THR A 72 0.16 1.04 -13.00
CA THR A 72 -1.08 1.77 -12.71
C THR A 72 -1.30 2.91 -13.70
N ASP A 73 -0.29 3.75 -13.96
CA ASP A 73 -0.41 4.87 -14.89
C ASP A 73 -0.72 4.38 -16.32
N GLN A 74 -0.08 3.28 -16.75
CA GLN A 74 -0.30 2.73 -18.10
C GLN A 74 -1.67 2.09 -18.30
N THR A 75 -2.31 1.63 -17.23
CA THR A 75 -3.57 0.87 -17.26
C THR A 75 -4.74 1.59 -16.61
N ALA A 76 -4.53 2.82 -16.12
CA ALA A 76 -5.57 3.61 -15.49
C ALA A 76 -6.67 4.00 -16.47
N ILE A 77 -7.92 3.69 -16.09
CA ILE A 77 -9.16 4.11 -16.77
C ILE A 77 -9.87 5.22 -16.02
N GLN A 78 -9.41 5.59 -14.82
CA GLN A 78 -9.84 6.78 -14.08
C GLN A 78 -8.75 7.19 -13.10
N PHE A 79 -8.58 8.50 -12.91
CA PHE A 79 -7.69 9.04 -11.89
C PHE A 79 -8.37 10.11 -11.05
N ARG A 80 -8.09 10.14 -9.76
CA ARG A 80 -8.52 11.20 -8.82
C ARG A 80 -7.46 11.44 -7.75
N MET A 81 -7.24 12.72 -7.39
CA MET A 81 -6.46 13.08 -6.22
C MET A 81 -7.39 13.29 -5.02
N LEU A 82 -7.41 12.34 -4.10
CA LEU A 82 -8.26 12.41 -2.91
C LEU A 82 -7.72 13.40 -1.88
N ASN A 83 -8.63 13.96 -1.08
CA ASN A 83 -8.32 14.87 0.03
C ASN A 83 -7.61 16.19 -0.36
N ARG A 84 -7.80 16.71 -1.58
CA ARG A 84 -7.20 17.99 -2.00
C ARG A 84 -7.49 19.13 -1.02
N SER A 85 -8.71 19.22 -0.49
CA SER A 85 -9.12 20.26 0.48
C SER A 85 -8.43 20.15 1.85
N LYS A 86 -7.79 19.02 2.16
CA LYS A 86 -7.13 18.77 3.45
C LYS A 86 -5.64 19.09 3.47
N GLY A 87 -5.11 19.57 2.36
CA GLY A 87 -3.70 19.93 2.20
C GLY A 87 -2.78 18.76 1.82
N PRO A 88 -1.52 19.06 1.40
CA PRO A 88 -0.62 18.14 0.72
C PRO A 88 -0.20 16.93 1.57
N ALA A 89 -0.19 17.04 2.89
CA ALA A 89 0.06 15.90 3.79
C ALA A 89 -1.01 14.79 3.68
N MET A 90 -2.19 15.13 3.17
CA MET A 90 -3.34 14.22 3.06
C MET A 90 -3.68 13.87 1.60
N TRP A 91 -3.06 14.53 0.63
CA TRP A 91 -3.28 14.24 -0.79
C TRP A 91 -2.91 12.80 -1.10
N SER A 92 -3.82 12.10 -1.73
CA SER A 92 -3.68 10.66 -1.93
C SER A 92 -4.16 10.31 -3.34
N PRO A 93 -3.25 10.00 -4.27
CA PRO A 93 -3.63 9.60 -5.63
C PRO A 93 -4.36 8.25 -5.61
N ARG A 94 -5.40 8.13 -6.44
CA ARG A 94 -6.17 6.90 -6.65
C ARG A 94 -6.50 6.74 -8.12
N ALA A 95 -6.28 5.56 -8.67
CA ALA A 95 -6.68 5.21 -10.03
C ALA A 95 -7.56 3.96 -10.03
N GLN A 96 -8.58 3.96 -10.89
CA GLN A 96 -9.19 2.72 -11.38
C GLN A 96 -8.33 2.21 -12.52
N SER A 97 -8.07 0.90 -12.57
CA SER A 97 -7.25 0.29 -13.62
C SER A 97 -8.08 -0.71 -14.42
N ASP A 98 -7.77 -0.84 -15.70
CA ASP A 98 -8.23 -1.98 -16.49
C ASP A 98 -7.53 -3.24 -15.96
N ARG A 99 -8.31 -4.11 -15.34
CA ARG A 99 -7.81 -5.30 -14.64
C ARG A 99 -7.05 -6.26 -15.56
N SER A 100 -7.52 -6.47 -16.77
CA SER A 100 -6.89 -7.37 -17.72
C SER A 100 -5.57 -6.78 -18.23
N ARG A 101 -5.56 -5.51 -18.61
CA ARG A 101 -4.35 -4.81 -19.04
C ARG A 101 -3.31 -4.66 -17.93
N PHE A 102 -3.76 -4.57 -16.67
CA PHE A 102 -2.87 -4.54 -15.51
C PHE A 102 -2.08 -5.85 -15.37
N ILE A 103 -2.76 -7.00 -15.55
CA ILE A 103 -2.14 -8.33 -15.59
C ILE A 103 -1.14 -8.42 -16.74
N ASP A 104 -1.57 -8.07 -17.96
CA ASP A 104 -0.73 -8.16 -19.17
C ASP A 104 0.51 -7.25 -19.06
N CYS A 105 0.35 -6.04 -18.54
CA CYS A 105 1.44 -5.10 -18.35
C CYS A 105 2.48 -5.63 -17.34
N TRP A 106 2.04 -6.12 -16.17
CA TRP A 106 2.93 -6.73 -15.20
C TRP A 106 3.63 -7.96 -15.75
N ARG A 107 2.89 -8.85 -16.40
CA ARG A 107 3.45 -10.05 -17.01
C ARG A 107 4.50 -9.70 -18.06
N GLY A 108 4.21 -8.74 -18.93
CA GLY A 108 5.15 -8.27 -19.94
C GLY A 108 6.45 -7.71 -19.35
N ILE A 109 6.37 -6.97 -18.24
CA ILE A 109 7.55 -6.47 -17.51
C ILE A 109 8.39 -7.64 -16.97
N LEU A 110 7.74 -8.57 -16.26
CA LEU A 110 8.46 -9.67 -15.60
C LEU A 110 9.07 -10.66 -16.58
N GLU A 111 8.38 -11.00 -17.68
CA GLU A 111 8.90 -11.91 -18.71
C GLU A 111 10.11 -11.33 -19.46
N ASN A 112 10.23 -10.00 -19.56
CA ASN A 112 11.34 -9.33 -20.22
C ASN A 112 12.44 -8.84 -19.26
N MET A 113 12.33 -9.16 -17.96
CA MET A 113 13.27 -8.69 -16.95
C MET A 113 14.52 -9.59 -16.93
N PRO A 114 15.74 -9.01 -17.07
CA PRO A 114 16.98 -9.76 -16.89
C PRO A 114 17.04 -10.42 -15.50
N ASN A 115 17.71 -11.57 -15.42
CA ASN A 115 17.90 -12.35 -14.18
C ASN A 115 16.62 -12.94 -13.57
N LEU A 116 15.45 -12.78 -14.18
CA LEU A 116 14.18 -13.32 -13.70
C LEU A 116 13.70 -14.49 -14.57
N SER A 117 13.42 -15.61 -13.92
CA SER A 117 12.71 -16.76 -14.51
C SER A 117 11.36 -16.90 -13.87
N ILE A 118 10.37 -17.35 -14.63
CA ILE A 118 9.01 -17.65 -14.13
C ILE A 118 8.74 -19.13 -14.30
N TRP A 119 8.12 -19.74 -13.27
CA TRP A 119 7.71 -21.15 -13.30
C TRP A 119 6.26 -21.28 -12.85
N GLN A 120 5.45 -21.99 -13.64
CA GLN A 120 4.04 -22.22 -13.31
C GLN A 120 3.88 -23.54 -12.60
N ASP A 121 3.69 -23.48 -11.28
CA ASP A 121 3.40 -24.63 -10.42
C ASP A 121 2.98 -24.13 -9.03
N MET A 122 2.52 -25.05 -8.16
CA MET A 122 2.23 -24.78 -6.75
C MET A 122 3.39 -25.26 -5.88
N VAL A 123 3.93 -24.39 -5.04
CA VAL A 123 4.90 -24.78 -4.01
C VAL A 123 4.17 -25.46 -2.85
N GLN A 124 4.62 -26.66 -2.47
CA GLN A 124 4.02 -27.47 -1.40
C GLN A 124 4.93 -27.61 -0.17
N GLU A 125 6.24 -27.46 -0.33
CA GLU A 125 7.22 -27.69 0.73
C GLU A 125 8.40 -26.73 0.62
N LEU A 126 8.90 -26.25 1.78
CA LEU A 126 10.19 -25.60 1.92
C LEU A 126 11.29 -26.62 2.21
N ILE A 127 12.45 -26.46 1.61
CA ILE A 127 13.62 -27.26 1.91
C ILE A 127 14.41 -26.50 2.99
N ILE A 128 14.46 -27.07 4.19
CA ILE A 128 15.12 -26.48 5.35
C ILE A 128 16.33 -27.34 5.76
N GLU A 129 17.49 -26.72 5.87
CA GLU A 129 18.73 -27.36 6.28
C GLU A 129 19.40 -26.48 7.37
N HIS A 130 19.73 -27.05 8.52
CA HIS A 130 20.40 -26.35 9.63
C HIS A 130 19.72 -25.03 10.06
N GLY A 131 18.37 -25.01 10.09
CA GLY A 131 17.59 -23.82 10.48
C GLY A 131 17.59 -22.70 9.44
N GLN A 132 17.91 -23.01 8.18
CA GLN A 132 17.92 -22.09 7.06
C GLN A 132 17.09 -22.66 5.90
N VAL A 133 16.34 -21.81 5.20
CA VAL A 133 15.71 -22.21 3.95
C VAL A 133 16.74 -22.33 2.84
N CYS A 134 16.70 -23.43 2.09
CA CYS A 134 17.62 -23.76 1.00
C CYS A 134 16.91 -24.02 -0.33
N GLY A 135 15.61 -23.80 -0.41
CA GLY A 135 14.82 -23.97 -1.62
C GLY A 135 13.38 -24.39 -1.36
N VAL A 136 12.74 -24.83 -2.42
CA VAL A 136 11.33 -25.27 -2.40
C VAL A 136 11.14 -26.54 -3.23
N ARG A 137 10.06 -27.28 -2.92
CA ARG A 137 9.54 -28.38 -3.71
C ARG A 137 8.13 -28.04 -4.20
N THR A 138 7.88 -28.28 -5.48
CA THR A 138 6.59 -28.01 -6.11
C THR A 138 5.69 -29.22 -6.16
N GLY A 139 4.42 -29.02 -6.53
CA GLY A 139 3.42 -30.07 -6.72
C GLY A 139 3.78 -31.08 -7.82
N MET A 140 4.51 -30.66 -8.84
CA MET A 140 5.08 -31.55 -9.86
C MET A 140 6.36 -32.26 -9.39
N ASN A 141 6.69 -32.18 -8.09
CA ASN A 141 7.88 -32.77 -7.49
C ASN A 141 9.21 -32.23 -8.05
N VAL A 142 9.21 -30.98 -8.53
CA VAL A 142 10.42 -30.30 -8.97
C VAL A 142 11.06 -29.60 -7.78
N VAL A 143 12.39 -29.74 -7.64
CA VAL A 143 13.17 -29.12 -6.58
C VAL A 143 13.93 -27.92 -7.15
N PHE A 144 13.69 -26.75 -6.55
CA PHE A 144 14.44 -25.53 -6.80
C PHE A 144 15.24 -25.16 -5.54
N ARG A 145 16.55 -24.99 -5.69
CA ARG A 145 17.45 -24.55 -4.62
C ARG A 145 17.65 -23.04 -4.69
N ALA A 146 17.73 -22.39 -3.53
CA ALA A 146 18.03 -20.96 -3.44
C ALA A 146 18.70 -20.58 -2.12
N GLY A 147 19.40 -19.44 -2.14
CA GLY A 147 19.98 -18.82 -0.94
C GLY A 147 18.93 -18.16 -0.04
N ALA A 148 17.82 -17.67 -0.62
CA ALA A 148 16.70 -17.06 0.11
C ALA A 148 15.36 -17.38 -0.56
N VAL A 149 14.29 -17.42 0.23
CA VAL A 149 12.90 -17.64 -0.23
C VAL A 149 11.99 -16.56 0.34
N VAL A 150 11.15 -15.98 -0.51
CA VAL A 150 10.11 -15.01 -0.14
C VAL A 150 8.73 -15.64 -0.37
N LEU A 151 7.94 -15.79 0.68
CA LEU A 151 6.57 -16.27 0.62
C LEU A 151 5.60 -15.10 0.49
N THR A 152 4.72 -15.16 -0.53
CA THR A 152 3.72 -14.11 -0.83
C THR A 152 2.37 -14.71 -1.21
N ASN A 153 1.91 -15.72 -0.48
CA ASN A 153 0.81 -16.60 -0.85
C ASN A 153 -0.60 -15.96 -0.83
N GLY A 154 -0.75 -14.70 -0.36
CA GLY A 154 -2.03 -14.00 -0.37
C GLY A 154 -3.12 -14.71 0.43
N THR A 155 -4.26 -14.99 -0.21
CA THR A 155 -5.41 -15.69 0.38
C THR A 155 -5.42 -17.20 0.10
N PHE A 156 -4.31 -17.76 -0.40
CA PHE A 156 -4.32 -19.11 -0.92
C PHE A 156 -4.00 -20.20 0.10
N LEU A 157 -3.23 -19.87 1.18
CA LEU A 157 -2.89 -20.87 2.21
C LEU A 157 -4.13 -21.36 2.93
N ASN A 158 -4.47 -22.62 2.73
CA ASN A 158 -5.68 -23.26 3.23
C ASN A 158 -6.94 -22.44 3.00
N GLY A 159 -7.01 -21.75 1.85
CA GLY A 159 -8.11 -20.86 1.48
C GLY A 159 -9.45 -21.57 1.43
N LEU A 160 -10.49 -20.94 2.00
CA LEU A 160 -11.85 -21.46 2.05
C LEU A 160 -12.85 -20.34 1.77
N LEU A 161 -13.56 -20.48 0.65
CA LEU A 161 -14.62 -19.55 0.25
C LEU A 161 -15.94 -19.94 0.91
N HIS A 162 -16.74 -18.91 1.29
CA HIS A 162 -18.06 -19.07 1.89
C HIS A 162 -19.10 -18.26 1.09
N ILE A 163 -20.18 -18.92 0.68
CA ILE A 163 -21.37 -18.32 0.06
C ILE A 163 -22.58 -18.94 0.73
N GLY A 164 -23.22 -18.21 1.63
CA GLY A 164 -24.19 -18.80 2.54
C GLY A 164 -23.59 -20.00 3.30
N ARG A 165 -24.26 -21.13 3.30
CA ARG A 165 -23.77 -22.36 3.93
C ARG A 165 -22.76 -23.13 3.08
N THR A 166 -22.61 -22.77 1.79
CA THR A 166 -21.69 -23.44 0.89
C THR A 166 -20.25 -23.06 1.17
N GLN A 167 -19.37 -24.06 1.24
CA GLN A 167 -17.94 -23.92 1.42
C GLN A 167 -17.19 -24.52 0.24
N ILE A 168 -16.23 -23.77 -0.30
CA ILE A 168 -15.42 -24.19 -1.45
C ILE A 168 -13.94 -23.96 -1.12
N ARG A 169 -13.12 -25.02 -1.16
CA ARG A 169 -11.67 -24.86 -1.02
C ARG A 169 -11.10 -24.09 -2.20
N GLY A 170 -10.41 -23.00 -1.94
CA GLY A 170 -9.82 -22.15 -2.96
C GLY A 170 -9.25 -20.87 -2.38
N GLY A 171 -8.29 -20.29 -3.08
CA GLY A 171 -7.75 -18.97 -2.73
C GLY A 171 -8.56 -17.80 -3.31
N ARG A 172 -9.23 -18.05 -4.42
CA ARG A 172 -10.24 -17.22 -5.10
C ARG A 172 -11.27 -18.13 -5.77
N ILE A 173 -12.38 -17.54 -6.23
CA ILE A 173 -13.39 -18.33 -6.95
C ILE A 173 -12.77 -18.99 -8.18
N ALA A 174 -13.01 -20.30 -8.33
CA ALA A 174 -12.47 -21.17 -9.38
C ALA A 174 -10.93 -21.30 -9.39
N GLU A 175 -10.25 -20.97 -8.31
CA GLU A 175 -8.79 -21.14 -8.18
C GLU A 175 -8.48 -22.00 -6.93
N PRO A 176 -7.59 -23.02 -7.03
CA PRO A 176 -7.34 -23.96 -5.95
C PRO A 176 -6.67 -23.29 -4.74
N ALA A 177 -6.83 -23.86 -3.55
CA ALA A 177 -6.07 -23.48 -2.36
C ALA A 177 -4.67 -24.09 -2.40
N ALA A 178 -3.70 -23.39 -1.81
CA ALA A 178 -2.37 -23.93 -1.54
C ALA A 178 -2.37 -24.62 -0.17
N THR A 179 -1.88 -25.86 -0.12
CA THR A 179 -1.84 -26.70 1.08
C THR A 179 -0.44 -27.24 1.31
N GLY A 180 -0.12 -27.64 2.53
CA GLY A 180 1.17 -28.23 2.93
C GLY A 180 2.15 -27.25 3.58
N LEU A 181 2.26 -26.03 3.06
CA LEU A 181 3.20 -25.03 3.59
C LEU A 181 2.86 -24.58 5.02
N THR A 182 1.59 -24.33 5.32
CA THR A 182 1.19 -23.89 6.68
C THR A 182 1.50 -24.96 7.71
N GLU A 183 1.16 -26.22 7.42
CA GLU A 183 1.42 -27.34 8.32
C GLU A 183 2.91 -27.53 8.58
N GLN A 184 3.73 -27.38 7.55
CA GLN A 184 5.18 -27.42 7.67
C GLN A 184 5.71 -26.27 8.53
N LEU A 185 5.25 -25.04 8.29
CA LEU A 185 5.67 -23.85 9.05
C LEU A 185 5.28 -23.96 10.53
N ILE A 186 4.10 -24.50 10.84
CA ILE A 186 3.66 -24.79 12.21
C ILE A 186 4.62 -25.81 12.87
N SER A 187 4.99 -26.87 12.16
CA SER A 187 5.92 -27.88 12.66
C SER A 187 7.32 -27.31 12.95
N LEU A 188 7.67 -26.21 12.29
CA LEU A 188 8.93 -25.48 12.47
C LEU A 188 8.82 -24.34 13.51
N GLY A 189 7.70 -24.25 14.23
CA GLY A 189 7.49 -23.29 15.32
C GLY A 189 6.96 -21.92 14.91
N ILE A 190 6.55 -21.75 13.65
CA ILE A 190 5.89 -20.50 13.19
C ILE A 190 4.43 -20.49 13.68
N GLN A 191 4.05 -19.41 14.36
CA GLN A 191 2.67 -19.21 14.82
C GLN A 191 1.79 -18.73 13.66
N THR A 192 0.63 -19.33 13.54
CA THR A 192 -0.36 -19.00 12.52
C THR A 192 -1.74 -18.82 13.14
N ASP A 193 -2.59 -18.08 12.46
CA ASP A 193 -4.02 -17.98 12.75
C ASP A 193 -4.76 -17.75 11.41
N ARG A 194 -6.06 -17.56 11.45
CA ARG A 194 -6.89 -17.35 10.26
C ARG A 194 -7.45 -15.94 10.24
N MET A 195 -7.42 -15.34 9.05
CA MET A 195 -8.10 -14.08 8.76
C MET A 195 -9.17 -14.27 7.69
N LYS A 196 -10.11 -13.34 7.67
CA LYS A 196 -11.19 -13.30 6.69
C LYS A 196 -11.16 -11.99 5.92
N THR A 197 -11.40 -12.07 4.63
CA THR A 197 -11.76 -10.93 3.78
C THR A 197 -12.97 -11.29 2.93
N GLY A 198 -13.43 -10.37 2.07
CA GLY A 198 -14.57 -10.63 1.20
C GLY A 198 -14.51 -9.80 -0.06
N THR A 199 -15.35 -10.15 -1.01
CA THR A 199 -15.52 -9.43 -2.28
C THR A 199 -17.00 -9.35 -2.62
N PRO A 200 -17.47 -8.26 -3.28
CA PRO A 200 -18.84 -8.15 -3.75
C PRO A 200 -19.07 -8.92 -5.06
N VAL A 201 -20.32 -8.93 -5.47
CA VAL A 201 -20.76 -9.42 -6.78
C VAL A 201 -20.02 -8.71 -7.90
N ARG A 202 -19.96 -9.37 -9.07
CA ARG A 202 -19.60 -8.73 -10.34
C ARG A 202 -20.84 -8.65 -11.20
N ILE A 203 -21.16 -7.43 -11.65
CA ILE A 203 -22.38 -7.07 -12.35
C ILE A 203 -22.12 -6.97 -13.85
N ASP A 204 -23.04 -7.46 -14.66
CA ASP A 204 -23.10 -7.19 -16.08
C ASP A 204 -23.66 -5.79 -16.33
N GLY A 205 -22.82 -4.86 -16.79
CA GLY A 205 -23.17 -3.47 -17.03
C GLY A 205 -24.32 -3.27 -18.03
N ARG A 206 -24.58 -4.24 -18.91
CA ARG A 206 -25.70 -4.20 -19.86
C ARG A 206 -27.07 -4.30 -19.17
N SER A 207 -27.08 -4.78 -17.93
CA SER A 207 -28.28 -4.95 -17.09
C SER A 207 -28.49 -3.83 -16.07
N VAL A 208 -27.66 -2.79 -16.11
CA VAL A 208 -27.68 -1.66 -15.17
C VAL A 208 -28.43 -0.48 -15.77
N HIS A 209 -29.30 0.13 -14.98
CA HIS A 209 -29.98 1.38 -15.30
C HIS A 209 -29.15 2.57 -14.82
N PHE A 210 -28.19 3.02 -15.63
CA PHE A 210 -27.28 4.12 -15.30
C PHE A 210 -27.97 5.48 -15.13
N ASP A 211 -29.15 5.66 -15.71
CA ASP A 211 -30.02 6.83 -15.52
C ASP A 211 -30.56 6.96 -14.09
N GLU A 212 -30.53 5.89 -13.31
CA GLU A 212 -30.88 5.86 -11.87
C GLU A 212 -29.66 6.02 -10.95
N MET A 213 -28.51 6.41 -11.49
CA MET A 213 -27.24 6.54 -10.76
C MET A 213 -26.60 7.91 -10.99
N GLU A 214 -25.78 8.34 -10.06
CA GLU A 214 -24.98 9.54 -10.17
C GLU A 214 -23.60 9.23 -10.75
N GLU A 215 -23.24 9.89 -11.86
CA GLU A 215 -21.95 9.74 -12.50
C GLU A 215 -20.83 10.39 -11.70
N GLN A 216 -19.71 9.69 -11.57
CA GLN A 216 -18.49 10.13 -10.88
C GLN A 216 -17.32 10.13 -11.87
N PRO A 217 -17.08 11.23 -12.61
CA PRO A 217 -15.99 11.31 -13.59
C PRO A 217 -14.62 11.38 -12.89
N GLY A 218 -13.59 11.02 -13.64
CA GLY A 218 -12.20 11.20 -13.23
C GLY A 218 -11.69 12.64 -13.42
N GLU A 219 -10.49 12.90 -12.94
CA GLU A 219 -9.79 14.18 -13.07
C GLU A 219 -8.81 14.15 -14.25
N ASN A 220 -8.73 15.27 -15.00
CA ASN A 220 -7.80 15.47 -16.10
C ASN A 220 -6.74 16.50 -15.72
N ASP A 221 -5.85 16.12 -14.81
CA ASP A 221 -4.72 16.96 -14.43
C ASP A 221 -3.38 16.20 -14.67
N PHE A 222 -2.26 16.84 -14.33
CA PHE A 222 -0.93 16.29 -14.55
C PHE A 222 -0.56 15.15 -13.59
N HIS A 223 -1.27 14.97 -12.49
CA HIS A 223 -0.91 13.99 -11.45
C HIS A 223 -0.97 12.55 -11.98
N LYS A 224 0.00 11.78 -11.56
CA LYS A 224 0.17 10.35 -11.84
C LYS A 224 0.93 9.68 -10.69
N PHE A 225 1.08 8.35 -10.72
CA PHE A 225 1.80 7.63 -9.67
C PHE A 225 3.32 7.62 -9.88
N SER A 226 3.79 7.36 -11.09
CA SER A 226 5.21 7.23 -11.35
C SER A 226 5.89 8.60 -11.53
N TYR A 227 7.13 8.71 -11.02
CA TYR A 227 8.01 9.84 -11.27
C TYR A 227 8.68 9.78 -12.66
N MET A 228 8.56 8.64 -13.37
CA MET A 228 9.17 8.46 -14.69
C MET A 228 8.41 9.24 -15.76
N ASP A 229 9.13 9.97 -16.60
CA ASP A 229 8.54 10.75 -17.71
C ASP A 229 7.85 9.88 -18.76
N THR A 230 8.29 8.63 -18.89
CA THR A 230 7.73 7.66 -19.85
C THR A 230 6.43 7.02 -19.37
N SER A 231 6.04 7.23 -18.10
CA SER A 231 4.81 6.69 -17.54
C SER A 231 3.66 7.67 -17.74
N HIS A 232 2.70 7.31 -18.60
CA HIS A 232 1.53 8.12 -18.93
C HIS A 232 0.27 7.28 -18.94
N ARG A 233 -0.85 7.91 -18.61
CA ARG A 233 -2.18 7.32 -18.82
C ARG A 233 -2.45 7.16 -20.31
N LYS A 234 -2.71 5.94 -20.75
CA LYS A 234 -2.88 5.58 -22.17
C LYS A 234 -4.32 5.31 -22.54
N LEU A 235 -5.18 5.01 -21.56
CA LEU A 235 -6.55 4.58 -21.79
C LEU A 235 -7.53 5.74 -21.63
N LYS A 236 -8.69 5.61 -22.28
CA LYS A 236 -9.80 6.55 -22.12
C LYS A 236 -10.30 6.51 -20.67
N GLN A 237 -10.55 7.66 -20.08
CA GLN A 237 -11.18 7.73 -18.77
C GLN A 237 -12.64 7.25 -18.85
N LEU A 238 -13.00 6.40 -17.87
CA LEU A 238 -14.35 5.93 -17.63
C LEU A 238 -14.83 6.46 -16.29
N SER A 239 -16.14 6.70 -16.20
CA SER A 239 -16.75 7.12 -14.95
C SER A 239 -17.03 5.92 -14.04
N CYS A 240 -16.94 6.14 -12.73
CA CYS A 240 -17.62 5.32 -11.73
C CYS A 240 -19.02 5.88 -11.51
N TRP A 241 -19.89 5.11 -10.86
CA TRP A 241 -21.28 5.49 -10.64
C TRP A 241 -21.66 5.26 -9.19
N THR A 242 -22.46 6.13 -8.59
CA THR A 242 -22.95 5.98 -7.23
C THR A 242 -24.44 5.73 -7.18
N THR A 243 -24.84 4.88 -6.26
CA THR A 243 -26.24 4.63 -5.88
C THR A 243 -26.29 4.26 -4.40
N PHE A 244 -27.48 3.94 -3.89
CA PHE A 244 -27.69 3.61 -2.49
C PHE A 244 -28.55 2.35 -2.37
N THR A 245 -28.33 1.59 -1.30
CA THR A 245 -29.30 0.59 -0.83
C THR A 245 -30.54 1.30 -0.30
N ASN A 246 -31.62 0.57 -0.10
CA ASN A 246 -32.86 1.05 0.48
C ASN A 246 -33.39 0.06 1.54
N GLU A 247 -34.47 0.42 2.23
CA GLU A 247 -35.03 -0.41 3.30
C GLU A 247 -35.50 -1.79 2.82
N THR A 248 -36.12 -1.88 1.63
CA THR A 248 -36.51 -3.16 1.02
C THR A 248 -35.30 -4.07 0.79
N CYS A 249 -34.20 -3.50 0.28
CA CYS A 249 -32.92 -4.22 0.14
C CYS A 249 -32.42 -4.72 1.50
N HIS A 250 -32.49 -3.86 2.53
CA HIS A 250 -32.05 -4.24 3.89
C HIS A 250 -32.91 -5.35 4.49
N ASP A 251 -34.22 -5.35 4.28
CA ASP A 251 -35.13 -6.39 4.78
C ASP A 251 -34.80 -7.75 4.15
N ILE A 252 -34.58 -7.78 2.82
CA ILE A 252 -34.16 -8.99 2.13
C ILE A 252 -32.79 -9.49 2.66
N LEU A 253 -31.84 -8.60 2.88
CA LEU A 253 -30.54 -8.98 3.45
C LEU A 253 -30.69 -9.56 4.86
N ARG A 254 -31.61 -9.03 5.68
CA ARG A 254 -31.90 -9.57 7.03
C ARG A 254 -32.49 -10.98 6.98
N GLU A 255 -33.32 -11.32 5.98
CA GLU A 255 -33.80 -12.70 5.79
C GLU A 255 -32.66 -13.71 5.67
N GLY A 256 -31.54 -13.31 5.05
CA GLY A 256 -30.37 -14.16 4.82
C GLY A 256 -29.43 -14.32 6.02
N LEU A 257 -29.56 -13.52 7.08
CA LEU A 257 -28.63 -13.54 8.21
C LEU A 257 -28.48 -14.91 8.91
N PRO A 258 -29.55 -15.73 9.08
CA PRO A 258 -29.40 -17.07 9.65
C PRO A 258 -28.49 -18.00 8.83
N ASP A 259 -28.35 -17.75 7.53
CA ASP A 259 -27.49 -18.50 6.61
C ASP A 259 -26.17 -17.80 6.29
N SER A 260 -25.93 -16.64 6.90
CA SER A 260 -24.65 -15.94 6.77
C SER A 260 -23.54 -16.66 7.52
N PRO A 261 -22.42 -17.00 6.89
CA PRO A 261 -21.30 -17.66 7.56
C PRO A 261 -20.68 -16.81 8.68
N LEU A 262 -20.90 -15.49 8.66
CA LEU A 262 -20.47 -14.57 9.71
C LEU A 262 -21.33 -14.66 10.99
N TYR A 263 -22.59 -15.07 10.86
CA TYR A 263 -23.56 -15.07 11.97
C TYR A 263 -24.00 -16.49 12.38
N ASN A 264 -23.80 -17.50 11.51
CA ASN A 264 -24.13 -18.89 11.81
C ASN A 264 -22.99 -19.70 12.48
N GLY A 265 -21.83 -19.06 12.75
CA GLY A 265 -20.69 -19.66 13.43
C GLY A 265 -19.72 -20.44 12.51
N GLN A 266 -19.91 -20.45 11.18
CA GLN A 266 -18.98 -21.05 10.24
C GLN A 266 -17.65 -20.30 10.20
N ILE A 267 -17.68 -18.96 10.14
CA ILE A 267 -16.50 -18.09 10.19
C ILE A 267 -16.29 -17.63 11.63
N LYS A 268 -15.13 -17.98 12.19
CA LYS A 268 -14.69 -17.54 13.52
C LYS A 268 -13.59 -16.50 13.46
N SER A 269 -12.95 -16.37 12.31
CA SER A 269 -11.85 -15.43 12.06
C SER A 269 -12.35 -13.98 11.95
N ILE A 270 -11.47 -13.04 12.29
CA ILE A 270 -11.79 -11.61 12.28
C ILE A 270 -11.61 -11.06 10.86
N GLY A 271 -12.60 -10.30 10.42
CA GLY A 271 -12.58 -9.58 9.14
C GLY A 271 -12.13 -8.12 9.27
N PRO A 272 -11.87 -7.44 8.13
CA PRO A 272 -11.39 -6.06 8.13
C PRO A 272 -12.47 -5.09 8.63
N ARG A 273 -12.13 -4.30 9.64
CA ARG A 273 -13.01 -3.27 10.24
C ARG A 273 -13.49 -2.21 9.25
N TYR A 274 -12.62 -1.83 8.31
CA TYR A 274 -12.82 -0.70 7.40
C TYR A 274 -13.39 -1.08 6.02
N CYS A 275 -13.68 -2.34 5.81
CA CYS A 275 -14.42 -2.84 4.66
C CYS A 275 -15.45 -3.90 5.12
N PRO A 276 -16.44 -3.50 5.94
CA PRO A 276 -17.43 -4.42 6.42
C PRO A 276 -18.29 -4.92 5.26
N SER A 277 -18.73 -6.17 5.35
CA SER A 277 -19.71 -6.70 4.42
C SER A 277 -21.06 -5.96 4.57
N ILE A 278 -21.93 -6.07 3.56
CA ILE A 278 -23.23 -5.40 3.63
C ILE A 278 -24.08 -5.94 4.77
N GLU A 279 -24.01 -7.24 5.05
CA GLU A 279 -24.70 -7.84 6.19
C GLU A 279 -24.18 -7.29 7.53
N THR A 280 -22.89 -7.01 7.65
CA THR A 280 -22.33 -6.34 8.84
C THR A 280 -22.82 -4.90 8.96
N LYS A 281 -22.94 -4.17 7.85
CA LYS A 281 -23.45 -2.79 7.85
C LYS A 281 -24.88 -2.71 8.35
N ILE A 282 -25.77 -3.58 7.84
CA ILE A 282 -27.20 -3.56 8.22
C ILE A 282 -27.44 -4.02 9.66
N VAL A 283 -26.54 -4.80 10.25
CA VAL A 283 -26.60 -5.19 11.67
C VAL A 283 -26.01 -4.09 12.57
N THR A 284 -24.82 -3.59 12.24
CA THR A 284 -24.09 -2.61 13.07
C THR A 284 -24.70 -1.21 13.01
N PHE A 285 -25.25 -0.83 11.84
CA PHE A 285 -25.88 0.47 11.60
C PHE A 285 -27.36 0.29 11.23
N ALA A 286 -28.10 -0.42 12.07
CA ALA A 286 -29.49 -0.79 11.83
C ALA A 286 -30.44 0.41 11.70
N ASP A 287 -30.07 1.57 12.23
CA ASP A 287 -30.77 2.85 12.14
C ASP A 287 -30.62 3.56 10.78
N LYS A 288 -29.67 3.12 9.95
CA LYS A 288 -29.45 3.68 8.62
C LYS A 288 -30.42 3.08 7.60
N THR A 289 -31.16 3.94 6.91
CA THR A 289 -32.11 3.55 5.85
C THR A 289 -31.43 3.25 4.51
N GLN A 290 -30.17 3.69 4.36
CA GLN A 290 -29.41 3.51 3.11
C GLN A 290 -27.89 3.46 3.36
N HIS A 291 -27.18 2.74 2.48
CA HIS A 291 -25.72 2.71 2.40
C HIS A 291 -25.29 3.03 0.99
N GLN A 292 -24.28 3.89 0.84
CA GLN A 292 -23.71 4.25 -0.46
C GLN A 292 -22.98 3.07 -1.09
N LEU A 293 -23.20 2.91 -2.40
CA LEU A 293 -22.56 1.93 -3.26
C LEU A 293 -21.86 2.64 -4.41
N PHE A 294 -20.72 2.09 -4.85
CA PHE A 294 -19.99 2.57 -6.02
C PHE A 294 -19.90 1.43 -7.03
N LEU A 295 -20.40 1.67 -8.23
CA LEU A 295 -20.25 0.77 -9.36
C LEU A 295 -19.02 1.19 -10.15
N GLU A 296 -18.00 0.35 -10.17
CA GLU A 296 -16.67 0.61 -10.70
C GLU A 296 -16.41 -0.28 -11.92
N PRO A 297 -16.09 0.28 -13.13
CA PRO A 297 -15.77 -0.54 -14.31
C PRO A 297 -14.49 -1.34 -14.07
N GLU A 298 -14.46 -2.60 -14.48
CA GLU A 298 -13.28 -3.47 -14.38
C GLU A 298 -12.34 -3.38 -15.59
N GLY A 299 -12.69 -2.62 -16.62
CA GLY A 299 -11.85 -2.40 -17.78
C GLY A 299 -12.52 -1.61 -18.89
N GLU A 300 -11.72 -1.22 -19.88
CA GLU A 300 -12.16 -0.39 -21.01
C GLU A 300 -13.09 -1.15 -21.98
N THR A 301 -12.85 -2.45 -22.16
CA THR A 301 -13.53 -3.27 -23.17
C THR A 301 -14.45 -4.34 -22.58
N THR A 302 -14.55 -4.43 -21.27
CA THR A 302 -15.43 -5.39 -20.58
C THR A 302 -16.73 -4.74 -20.13
N GLN A 303 -17.78 -5.55 -20.00
CA GLN A 303 -19.04 -5.15 -19.37
C GLN A 303 -19.09 -5.53 -17.88
N GLU A 304 -17.97 -5.99 -17.33
CA GLU A 304 -17.88 -6.37 -15.94
C GLU A 304 -17.68 -5.15 -15.04
N TYR A 305 -18.55 -5.02 -14.02
CA TYR A 305 -18.47 -3.97 -13.00
C TYR A 305 -18.35 -4.56 -11.61
N TYR A 306 -17.52 -3.92 -10.79
CA TYR A 306 -17.34 -4.19 -9.36
C TYR A 306 -18.28 -3.32 -8.54
N LEU A 307 -19.08 -3.91 -7.64
CA LEU A 307 -20.00 -3.16 -6.78
C LEU A 307 -19.38 -2.90 -5.40
N ASN A 308 -18.57 -1.85 -5.29
CA ASN A 308 -17.94 -1.47 -4.03
C ASN A 308 -18.99 -1.04 -2.99
N GLY A 309 -18.84 -1.56 -1.78
CA GLY A 309 -19.77 -1.32 -0.66
C GLY A 309 -20.81 -2.42 -0.45
N PHE A 310 -20.95 -3.37 -1.40
CA PHE A 310 -21.87 -4.52 -1.33
C PHE A 310 -21.11 -5.86 -1.22
N SER A 311 -19.97 -5.89 -0.53
CA SER A 311 -19.31 -7.16 -0.21
C SER A 311 -20.23 -8.01 0.64
N SER A 312 -20.45 -9.27 0.24
CA SER A 312 -21.40 -10.16 0.92
C SER A 312 -20.95 -11.61 0.87
N SER A 313 -21.32 -12.35 1.90
CA SER A 313 -21.21 -13.82 1.95
C SER A 313 -22.56 -14.52 2.11
N LEU A 314 -23.65 -13.79 1.98
CA LEU A 314 -25.01 -14.33 2.03
C LEU A 314 -25.27 -15.33 0.89
N PRO A 315 -26.32 -16.18 1.01
CA PRO A 315 -26.75 -17.04 -0.10
C PRO A 315 -26.98 -16.25 -1.38
N LEU A 316 -26.73 -16.89 -2.53
CA LEU A 316 -26.77 -16.24 -3.85
C LEU A 316 -28.14 -15.63 -4.17
N ASP A 317 -29.23 -16.34 -3.84
CA ASP A 317 -30.61 -15.86 -4.04
C ASP A 317 -30.89 -14.59 -3.25
N ILE A 318 -30.41 -14.51 -2.02
CA ILE A 318 -30.52 -13.32 -1.16
C ILE A 318 -29.74 -12.15 -1.77
N GLN A 319 -28.49 -12.39 -2.21
CA GLN A 319 -27.68 -11.35 -2.86
C GLN A 319 -28.40 -10.79 -4.10
N LEU A 320 -28.95 -11.65 -4.94
CA LEU A 320 -29.62 -11.25 -6.18
C LEU A 320 -30.92 -10.48 -5.89
N ARG A 321 -31.80 -11.01 -5.03
CA ARG A 321 -33.04 -10.34 -4.64
C ARG A 321 -32.79 -8.98 -3.99
N ALA A 322 -31.80 -8.88 -3.13
CA ALA A 322 -31.43 -7.63 -2.47
C ALA A 322 -30.95 -6.57 -3.49
N LEU A 323 -30.18 -6.97 -4.49
CA LEU A 323 -29.76 -6.08 -5.57
C LEU A 323 -30.95 -5.63 -6.41
N GLN A 324 -31.86 -6.54 -6.78
CA GLN A 324 -33.06 -6.23 -7.57
C GLN A 324 -34.02 -5.25 -6.88
N ALA A 325 -33.95 -5.12 -5.56
CA ALA A 325 -34.68 -4.12 -4.79
C ALA A 325 -34.14 -2.68 -4.95
N ILE A 326 -32.94 -2.51 -5.53
CA ILE A 326 -32.33 -1.21 -5.82
C ILE A 326 -32.73 -0.77 -7.23
N PRO A 327 -33.30 0.43 -7.45
CA PRO A 327 -33.82 0.85 -8.77
C PRO A 327 -32.83 0.66 -9.92
N ALA A 328 -31.58 1.06 -9.73
CA ALA A 328 -30.53 0.91 -10.73
C ALA A 328 -30.25 -0.55 -11.14
N PHE A 329 -30.61 -1.52 -10.28
CA PHE A 329 -30.29 -2.94 -10.42
C PHE A 329 -31.53 -3.84 -10.54
N ARG A 330 -32.73 -3.28 -10.83
CA ARG A 330 -33.98 -4.04 -10.90
C ARG A 330 -33.95 -5.22 -11.88
N ASP A 331 -33.18 -5.12 -12.97
CA ASP A 331 -33.01 -6.15 -13.98
C ASP A 331 -31.62 -6.78 -13.97
N VAL A 332 -30.89 -6.65 -12.83
CA VAL A 332 -29.47 -6.99 -12.74
C VAL A 332 -29.18 -8.44 -13.09
N GLN A 333 -28.14 -8.63 -13.88
CA GLN A 333 -27.45 -9.91 -14.10
C GLN A 333 -26.06 -9.83 -13.49
N ILE A 334 -25.60 -10.96 -12.94
CA ILE A 334 -24.29 -11.04 -12.31
C ILE A 334 -23.42 -12.10 -13.00
N TYR A 335 -22.13 -11.81 -13.14
CA TYR A 335 -21.15 -12.78 -13.63
C TYR A 335 -20.72 -13.76 -12.53
N ARG A 336 -20.65 -13.30 -11.27
CA ARG A 336 -20.32 -14.12 -10.09
C ARG A 336 -20.79 -13.48 -8.80
N PRO A 337 -21.13 -14.29 -7.77
CA PRO A 337 -21.57 -13.78 -6.48
C PRO A 337 -20.43 -13.13 -5.69
N GLY A 338 -20.83 -12.37 -4.68
CA GLY A 338 -19.96 -12.02 -3.57
C GLY A 338 -19.68 -13.27 -2.71
N TYR A 339 -18.52 -13.28 -2.05
CA TYR A 339 -18.14 -14.33 -1.11
C TYR A 339 -17.22 -13.81 -0.02
N ALA A 340 -17.19 -14.50 1.11
CA ALA A 340 -16.12 -14.36 2.08
C ALA A 340 -15.04 -15.42 1.81
N ILE A 341 -13.79 -15.09 2.12
CA ILE A 341 -12.68 -16.04 2.09
C ILE A 341 -11.94 -16.00 3.41
N GLU A 342 -11.73 -17.19 4.01
CA GLU A 342 -10.81 -17.42 5.12
C GLU A 342 -9.51 -18.00 4.59
N TYR A 343 -8.40 -17.59 5.17
CA TYR A 343 -7.05 -18.03 4.79
C TYR A 343 -6.11 -17.95 5.99
N ASP A 344 -5.01 -18.70 5.94
CA ASP A 344 -4.00 -18.68 6.98
C ASP A 344 -3.10 -17.43 6.83
N PHE A 345 -2.77 -16.82 7.97
CA PHE A 345 -1.75 -15.79 8.07
C PHE A 345 -0.80 -16.10 9.23
N PHE A 346 0.35 -15.47 9.23
CA PHE A 346 1.37 -15.64 10.26
C PHE A 346 1.52 -14.36 11.08
N ASP A 347 1.59 -14.50 12.41
CA ASP A 347 1.79 -13.34 13.29
C ASP A 347 3.06 -12.58 12.86
N PRO A 348 2.94 -11.32 12.38
CA PRO A 348 4.08 -10.58 11.86
C PRO A 348 5.09 -10.16 12.94
N THR A 349 4.76 -10.28 14.22
CA THR A 349 5.74 -10.07 15.31
C THR A 349 6.88 -11.12 15.30
N GLN A 350 6.72 -12.20 14.55
CA GLN A 350 7.75 -13.21 14.29
C GLN A 350 8.76 -12.79 13.22
N LEU A 351 8.55 -11.64 12.59
CA LEU A 351 9.46 -11.09 11.58
C LEU A 351 10.39 -10.03 12.19
N ARG A 352 11.52 -9.87 11.54
CA ARG A 352 12.42 -8.72 11.72
C ARG A 352 11.92 -7.54 10.86
N HIS A 353 12.46 -6.35 11.06
CA HIS A 353 12.12 -5.17 10.24
C HIS A 353 12.53 -5.29 8.76
N ASN A 354 13.41 -6.22 8.42
CA ASN A 354 13.73 -6.58 7.04
C ASN A 354 12.78 -7.65 6.44
N LEU A 355 11.72 -8.02 7.18
CA LEU A 355 10.72 -9.04 6.86
C LEU A 355 11.24 -10.49 6.84
N GLU A 356 12.46 -10.76 7.32
CA GLU A 356 12.97 -12.09 7.54
C GLU A 356 12.35 -12.70 8.80
N THR A 357 12.04 -14.00 8.78
CA THR A 357 11.54 -14.70 9.96
C THR A 357 12.64 -14.81 11.02
N LYS A 358 12.26 -14.76 12.31
CA LYS A 358 13.19 -14.90 13.42
C LYS A 358 13.64 -16.35 13.62
N GLN A 359 12.81 -17.31 13.25
CA GLN A 359 13.01 -18.74 13.47
C GLN A 359 13.83 -19.42 12.36
N ILE A 360 13.59 -19.03 11.09
CA ILE A 360 14.19 -19.68 9.92
C ILE A 360 14.97 -18.62 9.14
N ARG A 361 16.28 -18.79 9.03
CA ARG A 361 17.14 -17.86 8.31
C ARG A 361 16.83 -17.85 6.80
N ASN A 362 16.95 -16.68 6.19
CA ASN A 362 16.74 -16.43 4.75
C ASN A 362 15.33 -16.71 4.25
N LEU A 363 14.36 -16.89 5.17
CA LEU A 363 12.94 -17.01 4.85
C LEU A 363 12.23 -15.68 5.14
N PHE A 364 11.60 -15.11 4.13
CA PHE A 364 10.90 -13.83 4.20
C PHE A 364 9.42 -14.00 3.94
N PHE A 365 8.59 -13.21 4.65
CA PHE A 365 7.15 -13.14 4.42
C PHE A 365 6.76 -11.74 3.97
N ALA A 366 5.91 -11.64 2.94
CA ALA A 366 5.42 -10.35 2.47
C ALA A 366 3.96 -10.42 2.00
N GLY A 367 3.25 -9.32 2.22
CA GLY A 367 1.87 -9.16 1.78
C GLY A 367 0.85 -9.71 2.77
N GLN A 368 -0.23 -10.26 2.24
CA GLN A 368 -1.41 -10.61 3.02
C GLN A 368 -1.18 -11.71 4.06
N ILE A 369 -0.20 -12.56 3.86
CA ILE A 369 0.18 -13.60 4.84
C ILE A 369 0.75 -13.02 6.15
N ASN A 370 1.09 -11.72 6.18
CA ASN A 370 1.47 -10.97 7.38
C ASN A 370 0.27 -10.27 8.04
N GLY A 371 -0.97 -10.64 7.64
CA GLY A 371 -2.18 -10.06 8.21
C GLY A 371 -2.54 -8.68 7.67
N THR A 372 -2.04 -8.27 6.51
CA THR A 372 -2.42 -7.01 5.85
C THR A 372 -3.52 -7.21 4.81
N THR A 373 -4.27 -6.15 4.50
CA THR A 373 -5.19 -6.09 3.36
C THR A 373 -4.91 -4.87 2.52
N GLY A 374 -4.65 -5.09 1.22
CA GLY A 374 -4.42 -4.05 0.22
C GLY A 374 -3.26 -4.39 -0.69
N TYR A 375 -3.41 -4.01 -1.95
CA TYR A 375 -2.39 -4.26 -2.99
C TYR A 375 -1.11 -3.48 -2.72
N GLU A 376 -1.26 -2.25 -2.25
CA GLU A 376 -0.20 -1.31 -1.98
C GLU A 376 0.64 -1.76 -0.78
N GLU A 377 -0.02 -2.18 0.30
CA GLU A 377 0.65 -2.76 1.47
C GLU A 377 1.41 -4.04 1.08
N ALA A 378 0.83 -4.84 0.21
CA ALA A 378 1.49 -6.05 -0.30
C ALA A 378 2.70 -5.69 -1.17
N GLY A 379 2.56 -4.75 -2.10
CA GLY A 379 3.65 -4.28 -2.97
C GLY A 379 4.82 -3.69 -2.18
N GLY A 380 4.55 -2.83 -1.18
CA GLY A 380 5.58 -2.24 -0.33
C GLY A 380 6.36 -3.28 0.48
N GLN A 381 5.65 -4.26 1.07
CA GLN A 381 6.29 -5.38 1.77
C GLN A 381 7.11 -6.25 0.81
N GLY A 382 6.54 -6.57 -0.36
CA GLY A 382 7.21 -7.37 -1.39
C GLY A 382 8.53 -6.73 -1.82
N LEU A 383 8.52 -5.44 -2.12
CA LEU A 383 9.71 -4.69 -2.50
C LEU A 383 10.80 -4.80 -1.44
N VAL A 384 10.47 -4.52 -0.17
CA VAL A 384 11.43 -4.59 0.94
C VAL A 384 11.94 -6.02 1.16
N ALA A 385 11.07 -7.03 1.09
CA ALA A 385 11.48 -8.44 1.23
C ALA A 385 12.39 -8.88 0.08
N GLY A 386 12.11 -8.50 -1.16
CA GLY A 386 12.95 -8.80 -2.32
C GLY A 386 14.34 -8.16 -2.24
N ILE A 387 14.41 -6.90 -1.81
CA ILE A 387 15.68 -6.21 -1.55
C ILE A 387 16.49 -6.97 -0.49
N ASN A 388 15.88 -7.31 0.63
CA ASN A 388 16.59 -7.96 1.73
C ASN A 388 16.94 -9.42 1.42
N ALA A 389 16.15 -10.12 0.64
CA ALA A 389 16.49 -11.45 0.14
C ALA A 389 17.75 -11.40 -0.75
N HIS A 390 17.85 -10.40 -1.65
CA HIS A 390 19.08 -10.15 -2.41
C HIS A 390 20.27 -9.87 -1.47
N ILE A 391 20.11 -8.96 -0.51
CA ILE A 391 21.18 -8.59 0.44
C ILE A 391 21.67 -9.81 1.23
N ASN A 392 20.78 -10.66 1.72
CA ASN A 392 21.16 -11.86 2.45
C ASN A 392 21.98 -12.85 1.60
N CYS A 393 21.74 -12.91 0.28
CA CYS A 393 22.50 -13.77 -0.63
C CYS A 393 23.87 -13.21 -1.00
N HIS A 394 24.01 -11.88 -1.06
CA HIS A 394 25.24 -11.21 -1.58
C HIS A 394 26.04 -10.47 -0.50
N GLY A 395 25.54 -10.43 0.70
CA GLY A 395 26.13 -9.67 1.81
C GLY A 395 25.72 -8.20 1.77
N GLY A 396 25.70 -7.56 2.92
CA GLY A 396 25.34 -6.14 3.06
C GLY A 396 24.60 -5.88 4.36
N GLN A 397 24.26 -4.61 4.59
CA GLN A 397 23.42 -4.22 5.72
C GLN A 397 21.95 -4.34 5.34
N PRO A 398 21.09 -4.82 6.24
CA PRO A 398 19.66 -4.91 6.00
C PRO A 398 19.08 -3.56 5.56
N PHE A 399 18.24 -3.57 4.53
CA PHE A 399 17.48 -2.42 4.09
C PHE A 399 16.24 -2.27 4.97
N ILE A 400 16.21 -1.22 5.77
CA ILE A 400 15.12 -0.89 6.69
C ILE A 400 14.75 0.57 6.47
N LEU A 401 13.45 0.85 6.40
CA LEU A 401 12.88 2.18 6.30
C LEU A 401 12.33 2.64 7.65
N GLY A 402 12.69 3.85 8.06
CA GLY A 402 12.17 4.49 9.27
C GLY A 402 10.72 4.95 9.11
N ARG A 403 10.05 5.16 10.26
CA ARG A 403 8.69 5.71 10.30
C ARG A 403 8.61 7.17 9.84
N ASP A 404 9.70 7.89 9.89
CA ASP A 404 9.88 9.28 9.42
C ASP A 404 10.38 9.36 7.97
N GLU A 405 10.78 8.23 7.38
CA GLU A 405 11.25 8.14 6.00
C GLU A 405 10.15 7.72 5.01
N ALA A 406 9.26 6.78 5.41
CA ALA A 406 8.28 6.20 4.51
C ALA A 406 7.04 5.63 5.23
N TYR A 407 5.87 5.69 4.56
CA TYR A 407 4.69 4.92 4.96
C TYR A 407 4.96 3.41 4.94
N ILE A 408 5.82 2.93 4.04
CA ILE A 408 6.30 1.52 4.04
C ILE A 408 7.02 1.23 5.35
N GLY A 409 7.82 2.17 5.86
CA GLY A 409 8.47 2.05 7.17
C GLY A 409 7.46 2.00 8.33
N VAL A 410 6.45 2.87 8.31
CA VAL A 410 5.34 2.85 9.29
C VAL A 410 4.60 1.51 9.24
N LEU A 411 4.28 1.02 8.04
CA LEU A 411 3.61 -0.27 7.83
C LEU A 411 4.39 -1.43 8.46
N ILE A 412 5.66 -1.57 8.11
CA ILE A 412 6.48 -2.69 8.57
C ILE A 412 6.70 -2.61 10.07
N ASP A 413 7.01 -1.42 10.60
CA ASP A 413 7.20 -1.24 12.04
C ASP A 413 5.93 -1.56 12.84
N ASP A 414 4.74 -1.11 12.38
CA ASP A 414 3.47 -1.48 13.02
C ASP A 414 3.26 -2.99 13.04
N LEU A 415 3.52 -3.68 11.93
CA LEU A 415 3.36 -5.14 11.84
C LEU A 415 4.27 -5.88 12.83
N VAL A 416 5.57 -5.59 12.81
CA VAL A 416 6.56 -6.38 13.57
C VAL A 416 6.61 -6.02 15.06
N THR A 417 6.16 -4.82 15.44
CA THR A 417 6.16 -4.38 16.85
C THR A 417 4.81 -4.53 17.52
N LYS A 418 3.72 -4.23 16.82
CA LYS A 418 2.35 -4.26 17.39
C LYS A 418 1.62 -5.56 17.10
N GLY A 419 1.99 -6.26 16.01
CA GLY A 419 1.21 -7.37 15.51
C GLY A 419 -0.12 -6.92 14.89
N VAL A 420 -1.01 -7.87 14.65
CA VAL A 420 -2.33 -7.63 14.07
C VAL A 420 -3.39 -8.44 14.79
N ASP A 421 -4.41 -7.76 15.30
CA ASP A 421 -5.61 -8.38 15.88
C ASP A 421 -6.75 -8.49 14.85
N GLU A 422 -6.69 -7.67 13.81
CA GLU A 422 -7.62 -7.62 12.66
C GLU A 422 -6.79 -7.36 11.39
N PRO A 423 -7.31 -7.64 10.18
CA PRO A 423 -6.59 -7.34 8.94
C PRO A 423 -6.12 -5.89 8.90
N TYR A 424 -4.79 -5.71 8.91
CA TYR A 424 -4.15 -4.39 8.94
C TYR A 424 -4.40 -3.64 7.63
N ARG A 425 -4.71 -2.36 7.76
CA ARG A 425 -4.83 -1.43 6.64
C ARG A 425 -4.13 -0.12 6.97
N MET A 426 -3.40 0.43 6.00
CA MET A 426 -2.74 1.72 6.16
C MET A 426 -3.73 2.88 6.10
N PHE A 427 -3.56 3.83 7.01
CA PHE A 427 -4.25 5.12 7.04
C PHE A 427 -3.26 6.23 7.38
N THR A 428 -3.58 7.47 6.98
CA THR A 428 -2.73 8.63 7.31
C THR A 428 -2.61 8.87 8.82
N SER A 429 -3.60 8.45 9.61
CA SER A 429 -3.55 8.55 11.08
C SER A 429 -2.52 7.65 11.75
N ARG A 430 -2.00 6.64 11.05
CA ARG A 430 -0.94 5.76 11.58
C ARG A 430 0.44 6.39 11.51
N ALA A 431 0.63 7.38 10.63
CA ALA A 431 1.88 8.10 10.47
C ALA A 431 1.89 9.34 11.38
N GLU A 432 2.84 9.41 12.28
CA GLU A 432 3.06 10.54 13.18
C GLU A 432 3.55 11.77 12.41
N TYR A 433 4.44 11.55 11.43
CA TYR A 433 5.14 12.60 10.67
C TYR A 433 4.59 12.77 9.26
N ARG A 434 3.27 12.72 9.06
CA ARG A 434 2.65 12.69 7.72
C ARG A 434 2.99 13.87 6.83
N ILE A 435 3.35 15.06 7.39
CA ILE A 435 3.82 16.19 6.59
C ILE A 435 5.21 15.95 5.98
N LEU A 436 6.02 15.05 6.58
CA LEU A 436 7.29 14.62 6.04
C LEU A 436 7.13 13.47 5.03
N LEU A 437 5.98 12.77 5.03
CA LEU A 437 5.72 11.58 4.23
C LEU A 437 4.75 11.86 3.08
N ARG A 438 4.79 13.07 2.51
CA ARG A 438 3.88 13.46 1.42
C ARG A 438 4.13 12.61 0.16
N GLN A 439 3.06 12.48 -0.64
CA GLN A 439 3.14 11.73 -1.90
C GLN A 439 3.97 12.46 -2.98
N ASP A 440 4.07 13.80 -2.91
CA ASP A 440 4.78 14.63 -3.88
C ASP A 440 6.31 14.54 -3.79
N ASP A 441 6.84 14.14 -2.63
CA ASP A 441 8.27 14.14 -2.33
C ASP A 441 8.87 12.76 -2.00
N ALA A 442 8.18 11.66 -2.29
CA ALA A 442 8.72 10.33 -2.01
C ALA A 442 10.03 10.06 -2.77
N ASP A 443 10.18 10.60 -3.98
CA ASP A 443 11.43 10.55 -4.73
C ASP A 443 12.58 11.28 -4.02
N MET A 444 12.30 12.45 -3.42
CA MET A 444 13.29 13.21 -2.67
C MET A 444 13.81 12.49 -1.43
N ARG A 445 12.97 11.64 -0.83
CA ARG A 445 13.31 10.87 0.39
C ARG A 445 14.01 9.55 0.07
N LEU A 446 13.65 8.87 -1.02
CA LEU A 446 13.93 7.44 -1.21
C LEU A 446 14.77 7.12 -2.44
N THR A 447 14.69 7.91 -3.53
CA THR A 447 15.34 7.53 -4.81
C THR A 447 16.85 7.53 -4.71
N GLU A 448 17.47 8.50 -4.02
CA GLU A 448 18.93 8.53 -3.85
C GLU A 448 19.44 7.29 -3.09
N LYS A 449 18.76 6.92 -2.00
CA LYS A 449 19.06 5.72 -1.21
C LYS A 449 18.95 4.44 -2.06
N SER A 450 17.92 4.37 -2.91
CA SER A 450 17.70 3.26 -3.83
C SER A 450 18.74 3.21 -4.95
N TYR A 451 19.15 4.36 -5.47
CA TYR A 451 20.20 4.46 -6.49
C TYR A 451 21.55 4.00 -5.96
N GLN A 452 21.92 4.42 -4.75
CA GLN A 452 23.16 3.99 -4.09
C GLN A 452 23.21 2.48 -3.86
N MET A 453 22.06 1.85 -3.64
CA MET A 453 21.90 0.40 -3.51
C MET A 453 21.92 -0.32 -4.87
N GLY A 454 21.72 0.41 -5.98
CA GLY A 454 21.70 -0.13 -7.34
C GLY A 454 20.32 -0.56 -7.86
N LEU A 455 19.24 -0.36 -7.10
CA LEU A 455 17.88 -0.71 -7.53
C LEU A 455 17.29 0.37 -8.45
N ALA A 456 17.21 1.61 -8.02
CA ALA A 456 16.89 2.72 -8.91
C ALA A 456 18.02 2.93 -9.90
N LYS A 457 17.69 3.11 -11.20
CA LYS A 457 18.67 3.25 -12.26
C LYS A 457 18.98 4.73 -12.53
N GLN A 458 19.97 4.99 -13.39
CA GLN A 458 20.49 6.31 -13.69
C GLN A 458 19.40 7.29 -14.19
N ASP A 459 18.50 6.83 -15.04
CA ASP A 459 17.40 7.62 -15.57
C ASP A 459 16.50 8.20 -14.46
N ARG A 460 16.14 7.37 -13.46
CA ARG A 460 15.35 7.80 -12.29
C ARG A 460 16.13 8.79 -11.42
N TYR A 461 17.42 8.57 -11.24
CA TYR A 461 18.28 9.46 -10.46
C TYR A 461 18.49 10.81 -11.15
N ASP A 462 18.60 10.83 -12.48
CA ASP A 462 18.72 12.06 -13.27
C ASP A 462 17.43 12.90 -13.17
N LEU A 463 16.25 12.27 -13.23
CA LEU A 463 14.97 12.94 -13.01
C LEU A 463 14.84 13.52 -11.59
N LEU A 464 15.32 12.79 -10.56
CA LEU A 464 15.39 13.31 -9.20
C LEU A 464 16.25 14.57 -9.12
N ARG A 465 17.43 14.53 -9.69
CA ARG A 465 18.38 15.67 -9.68
C ARG A 465 17.78 16.89 -10.37
N GLU A 466 17.22 16.71 -11.55
CA GLU A 466 16.58 17.78 -12.32
C GLU A 466 15.43 18.44 -11.52
N LYS A 467 14.56 17.63 -10.90
CA LYS A 467 13.48 18.12 -10.05
C LYS A 467 14.04 18.91 -8.85
N LYS A 468 15.05 18.38 -8.16
CA LYS A 468 15.67 18.99 -7.01
C LYS A 468 16.29 20.34 -7.35
N GLU A 469 17.13 20.38 -8.41
CA GLU A 469 17.81 21.59 -8.85
C GLU A 469 16.82 22.68 -9.28
N SER A 470 15.81 22.33 -10.08
CA SER A 470 14.79 23.28 -10.55
C SER A 470 13.91 23.80 -9.42
N ARG A 471 13.45 22.91 -8.53
CA ARG A 471 12.65 23.27 -7.35
C ARG A 471 13.43 24.22 -6.43
N ASP A 472 14.67 23.88 -6.09
CA ASP A 472 15.50 24.64 -5.17
C ASP A 472 15.88 26.02 -5.77
N ALA A 473 16.03 26.11 -7.10
CA ALA A 473 16.21 27.40 -7.79
C ALA A 473 15.00 28.32 -7.63
N ILE A 474 13.78 27.79 -7.80
CA ILE A 474 12.54 28.56 -7.58
C ILE A 474 12.45 29.07 -6.14
N ILE A 475 12.74 28.20 -5.15
CA ILE A 475 12.70 28.58 -3.72
C ILE A 475 13.74 29.66 -3.44
N CYS A 476 14.97 29.49 -3.89
CA CYS A 476 16.06 30.46 -3.73
C CYS A 476 15.70 31.82 -4.38
N PHE A 477 15.08 31.79 -5.57
CA PHE A 477 14.58 33.02 -6.21
C PHE A 477 13.54 33.70 -5.33
N ALA A 478 12.56 32.97 -4.81
CA ALA A 478 11.54 33.54 -3.93
C ALA A 478 12.12 34.16 -2.63
N GLU A 479 13.13 33.52 -2.04
CA GLU A 479 13.82 34.01 -0.84
C GLU A 479 14.67 35.23 -1.09
N THR A 480 15.25 35.39 -2.28
CA THR A 480 16.16 36.48 -2.59
C THR A 480 15.50 37.67 -3.25
N TYR A 481 14.49 37.43 -4.09
CA TYR A 481 13.78 38.46 -4.85
C TYR A 481 12.86 39.28 -3.96
N SER A 482 12.97 40.62 -4.05
CA SER A 482 12.14 41.58 -3.28
C SER A 482 11.07 42.20 -4.19
N VAL A 483 9.83 42.20 -3.73
CA VAL A 483 8.69 42.82 -4.39
C VAL A 483 8.32 44.14 -3.69
N LYS A 484 7.88 45.14 -4.46
CA LYS A 484 7.45 46.44 -3.94
C LYS A 484 5.95 46.61 -4.14
N PRO A 485 5.25 47.28 -3.19
CA PRO A 485 3.81 47.52 -3.21
C PRO A 485 3.27 48.03 -4.55
N GLN A 486 3.96 49.00 -5.12
CA GLN A 486 3.54 49.69 -6.36
C GLN A 486 3.44 48.80 -7.58
N TYR A 487 4.14 47.67 -7.57
CA TYR A 487 4.13 46.76 -8.74
C TYR A 487 3.15 45.59 -8.62
N ILE A 488 2.76 45.19 -7.40
CA ILE A 488 1.97 43.97 -7.24
C ILE A 488 0.64 44.17 -6.49
N ASN A 489 0.43 45.29 -5.76
CA ASN A 489 -0.76 45.45 -4.91
C ASN A 489 -2.07 45.36 -5.68
N SER A 490 -2.17 45.96 -6.87
CA SER A 490 -3.39 45.84 -7.70
C SER A 490 -3.68 44.41 -8.11
N GLY A 491 -2.65 43.59 -8.29
CA GLY A 491 -2.79 42.13 -8.56
C GLY A 491 -3.18 41.38 -7.31
N LEU A 492 -2.57 41.67 -6.16
CA LEU A 492 -2.89 41.02 -4.88
C LEU A 492 -4.35 41.26 -4.47
N GLU A 493 -4.86 42.48 -4.66
CA GLU A 493 -6.28 42.79 -4.40
C GLU A 493 -7.22 41.96 -5.28
N LYS A 494 -6.87 41.76 -6.57
CA LYS A 494 -7.64 40.86 -7.48
C LYS A 494 -7.61 39.40 -7.06
N LEU A 495 -6.51 38.96 -6.41
CA LEU A 495 -6.37 37.63 -5.83
C LEU A 495 -7.05 37.49 -4.46
N GLY A 496 -7.71 38.55 -3.96
CA GLY A 496 -8.41 38.53 -2.67
C GLY A 496 -7.49 38.51 -1.46
N THR A 497 -6.24 38.99 -1.58
CA THR A 497 -5.30 39.08 -0.47
C THR A 497 -4.94 40.54 -0.17
N ALA A 498 -4.54 40.83 1.08
CA ALA A 498 -4.23 42.17 1.52
C ALA A 498 -3.05 42.79 0.74
N PRO A 499 -3.11 44.08 0.38
CA PRO A 499 -1.99 44.77 -0.24
C PRO A 499 -0.78 44.84 0.71
N LEU A 500 0.42 44.97 0.13
CA LEU A 500 1.66 45.20 0.89
C LEU A 500 1.74 46.65 1.36
N SER A 501 2.16 46.86 2.62
CA SER A 501 2.45 48.19 3.15
C SER A 501 3.89 48.65 2.85
N HIS A 502 4.79 47.70 2.70
CA HIS A 502 6.20 47.92 2.37
C HIS A 502 6.76 46.78 1.53
N GLY A 503 7.94 46.94 0.97
CA GLY A 503 8.62 45.87 0.20
C GLY A 503 8.96 44.70 1.09
N CYS A 504 8.74 43.48 0.56
CA CYS A 504 9.07 42.26 1.26
C CYS A 504 9.67 41.24 0.27
N LYS A 505 10.09 40.08 0.76
CA LYS A 505 10.52 38.96 -0.08
C LYS A 505 9.34 38.32 -0.79
N LEU A 506 9.54 37.85 -2.01
CA LEU A 506 8.52 37.11 -2.75
C LEU A 506 8.05 35.88 -1.95
N PHE A 507 8.96 35.22 -1.25
CA PHE A 507 8.70 34.13 -0.32
C PHE A 507 7.54 34.44 0.63
N ASP A 508 7.54 35.63 1.27
CA ASP A 508 6.51 36.06 2.23
C ASP A 508 5.13 36.24 1.56
N VAL A 509 5.12 36.55 0.26
CA VAL A 509 3.88 36.65 -0.52
C VAL A 509 3.35 35.29 -0.90
N VAL A 510 4.22 34.34 -1.29
CA VAL A 510 3.85 32.97 -1.61
C VAL A 510 3.26 32.22 -0.40
N LEU A 511 3.69 32.56 0.83
CA LEU A 511 3.13 32.00 2.07
C LEU A 511 1.62 32.24 2.25
N ARG A 512 1.05 33.23 1.56
CA ARG A 512 -0.38 33.58 1.71
C ARG A 512 -1.27 32.52 1.05
N PRO A 513 -2.39 32.12 1.66
CA PRO A 513 -3.26 31.08 1.13
C PRO A 513 -3.82 31.36 -0.28
N GLN A 514 -4.06 32.63 -0.60
CA GLN A 514 -4.70 33.07 -1.87
C GLN A 514 -3.72 33.14 -3.04
N THR A 515 -2.41 33.10 -2.77
CA THR A 515 -1.40 33.22 -3.81
C THR A 515 -0.82 31.86 -4.18
N THR A 516 -0.47 31.69 -5.45
CA THR A 516 0.30 30.55 -5.99
C THR A 516 1.51 31.09 -6.74
N LEU A 517 2.52 30.25 -6.96
CA LEU A 517 3.67 30.65 -7.79
C LEU A 517 3.22 31.07 -9.20
N GLU A 518 2.25 30.36 -9.77
CA GLU A 518 1.72 30.66 -11.11
C GLU A 518 0.97 32.00 -11.17
N ASN A 519 0.05 32.28 -10.24
CA ASN A 519 -0.68 33.56 -10.26
C ASN A 519 0.22 34.75 -9.89
N LEU A 520 1.27 34.54 -9.11
CA LEU A 520 2.28 35.58 -8.84
C LEU A 520 3.22 35.80 -10.04
N ALA A 521 3.48 34.78 -10.84
CA ALA A 521 4.27 34.90 -12.06
C ALA A 521 3.59 35.85 -13.09
N ASP A 522 2.25 35.91 -13.09
CA ASP A 522 1.52 36.87 -13.92
C ASP A 522 1.71 38.34 -13.46
N LEU A 523 2.06 38.54 -12.20
CA LEU A 523 2.31 39.86 -11.60
C LEU A 523 3.80 40.23 -11.57
N VAL A 524 4.68 39.23 -11.60
CA VAL A 524 6.14 39.37 -11.45
C VAL A 524 6.84 38.73 -12.65
N PRO A 525 7.14 39.49 -13.72
CA PRO A 525 7.78 38.95 -14.92
C PRO A 525 9.11 38.20 -14.66
N ALA A 526 9.86 38.62 -13.64
CA ALA A 526 11.09 37.94 -13.24
C ALA A 526 10.82 36.52 -12.69
N LEU A 527 9.69 36.32 -11.98
CA LEU A 527 9.28 34.99 -11.55
C LEU A 527 8.84 34.14 -12.74
N ARG A 528 8.09 34.70 -13.69
CA ARG A 528 7.70 33.99 -14.93
C ARG A 528 8.93 33.49 -15.66
N ALA A 529 9.96 34.36 -15.83
CA ALA A 529 11.20 33.96 -16.46
C ALA A 529 11.95 32.85 -15.70
N GLU A 530 11.81 32.78 -14.36
CA GLU A 530 12.39 31.69 -13.58
C GLU A 530 11.60 30.38 -13.75
N LEU A 531 10.27 30.44 -13.71
CA LEU A 531 9.41 29.27 -13.94
C LEU A 531 9.52 28.71 -15.35
N ASP A 532 9.85 29.53 -16.33
CA ASP A 532 10.01 29.10 -17.74
C ASP A 532 11.34 28.36 -17.99
N LYS A 533 12.27 28.36 -17.05
CA LYS A 533 13.50 27.52 -17.11
C LYS A 533 13.23 26.06 -16.76
N VAL A 534 12.10 25.78 -16.08
CA VAL A 534 11.74 24.42 -15.65
C VAL A 534 11.37 23.60 -16.88
N PRO A 535 11.83 22.31 -16.98
CA PRO A 535 11.49 21.42 -18.07
C PRO A 535 9.97 21.32 -18.29
N ALA A 536 9.53 21.51 -19.53
CA ALA A 536 8.10 21.61 -19.85
C ALA A 536 7.29 20.36 -19.49
N SER A 537 7.90 19.16 -19.65
CA SER A 537 7.25 17.88 -19.34
C SER A 537 6.92 17.69 -17.84
N ARG A 538 7.61 18.42 -16.95
CA ARG A 538 7.50 18.28 -15.49
C ARG A 538 7.25 19.62 -14.78
N LYS A 539 6.92 20.65 -15.54
CA LYS A 539 6.81 22.03 -15.04
C LYS A 539 5.81 22.13 -13.89
N GLU A 540 4.62 21.59 -14.07
CA GLU A 540 3.55 21.64 -13.06
C GLU A 540 3.95 20.90 -11.77
N GLU A 541 4.54 19.72 -11.87
CA GLU A 541 5.02 18.92 -10.75
C GLU A 541 6.09 19.66 -9.94
N ILE A 542 7.05 20.27 -10.61
CA ILE A 542 8.19 20.96 -9.97
C ILE A 542 7.74 22.26 -9.30
N ILE A 543 6.86 23.03 -9.95
CA ILE A 543 6.28 24.25 -9.38
C ILE A 543 5.42 23.92 -8.15
N GLU A 544 4.58 22.89 -8.22
CA GLU A 544 3.78 22.42 -7.08
C GLU A 544 4.68 22.03 -5.90
N ALA A 545 5.75 21.27 -6.17
CA ALA A 545 6.70 20.87 -5.12
C ALA A 545 7.40 22.07 -4.45
N ALA A 546 7.79 23.08 -5.21
CA ALA A 546 8.37 24.33 -4.69
C ALA A 546 7.36 25.10 -3.83
N GLU A 547 6.13 25.26 -4.32
CA GLU A 547 5.06 25.96 -3.61
C GLU A 547 4.71 25.28 -2.29
N ILE A 548 4.60 23.95 -2.25
CA ILE A 548 4.34 23.18 -1.04
C ILE A 548 5.46 23.43 -0.01
N LEU A 549 6.73 23.34 -0.42
CA LEU A 549 7.85 23.55 0.48
C LEU A 549 7.87 24.97 1.05
N ILE A 550 7.55 26.01 0.26
CA ILE A 550 7.43 27.38 0.75
C ILE A 550 6.30 27.49 1.77
N LYS A 551 5.07 27.12 1.37
CA LYS A 551 3.86 27.30 2.20
C LYS A 551 3.88 26.52 3.51
N TYR A 552 4.48 25.35 3.51
CA TYR A 552 4.52 24.47 4.69
C TYR A 552 5.88 24.44 5.39
N SER A 553 6.81 25.33 5.04
CA SER A 553 8.18 25.40 5.58
C SER A 553 8.23 25.38 7.11
N GLY A 554 7.38 26.16 7.78
CA GLY A 554 7.33 26.23 9.24
C GLY A 554 6.81 24.94 9.90
N TYR A 555 5.87 24.25 9.26
CA TYR A 555 5.35 22.97 9.73
C TYR A 555 6.38 21.86 9.54
N ILE A 556 7.01 21.82 8.37
CA ILE A 556 8.04 20.83 8.02
C ILE A 556 9.22 20.93 8.99
N LYS A 557 9.72 22.15 9.26
CA LYS A 557 10.81 22.36 10.23
C LYS A 557 10.47 21.85 11.63
N ARG A 558 9.26 22.12 12.11
CA ARG A 558 8.83 21.67 13.45
C ARG A 558 8.74 20.15 13.53
N GLU A 559 8.13 19.50 12.54
CA GLU A 559 8.03 18.04 12.49
C GLU A 559 9.40 17.38 12.38
N GLN A 560 10.32 17.95 11.58
CA GLN A 560 11.69 17.45 11.49
C GLN A 560 12.41 17.46 12.85
N ILE A 561 12.29 18.55 13.61
CA ILE A 561 12.89 18.64 14.97
C ILE A 561 12.32 17.56 15.89
N ILE A 562 11.02 17.26 15.78
CA ILE A 562 10.37 16.21 16.59
C ILE A 562 10.87 14.83 16.15
N ALA A 563 10.91 14.56 14.85
CA ALA A 563 11.42 13.33 14.28
C ALA A 563 12.87 13.07 14.70
N ASP A 564 13.73 14.08 14.60
CA ASP A 564 15.16 13.98 15.00
C ASP A 564 15.33 13.65 16.49
N LYS A 565 14.44 14.14 17.36
CA LYS A 565 14.47 13.79 18.79
C LYS A 565 14.12 12.34 19.03
N ILE A 566 13.13 11.81 18.31
CA ILE A 566 12.69 10.42 18.47
C ILE A 566 13.72 9.48 17.83
N ASN A 567 14.34 9.85 16.72
CA ASN A 567 15.42 9.09 16.10
C ASN A 567 16.62 8.86 17.02
N ARG A 568 16.83 9.70 18.03
CA ARG A 568 17.84 9.42 19.08
C ARG A 568 17.52 8.15 19.87
N LEU A 569 16.23 7.86 20.09
CA LEU A 569 15.80 6.62 20.76
C LEU A 569 15.90 5.40 19.82
N GLU A 570 15.75 5.59 18.50
CA GLU A 570 15.99 4.56 17.50
C GLU A 570 17.47 4.13 17.45
N ASN A 571 18.38 5.01 17.81
CA ASN A 571 19.80 4.70 17.87
C ASN A 571 20.22 3.95 19.15
N ILE A 572 19.32 3.80 20.13
CA ILE A 572 19.60 3.08 21.37
C ILE A 572 19.24 1.60 21.17
N ARG A 573 20.22 0.82 20.76
CA ARG A 573 20.07 -0.64 20.59
C ARG A 573 19.95 -1.35 21.92
N ILE A 574 18.96 -2.24 22.05
CA ILE A 574 18.69 -3.05 23.25
C ILE A 574 18.71 -4.56 23.00
N LYS A 575 18.67 -4.99 21.76
CA LYS A 575 18.66 -6.40 21.39
C LYS A 575 19.83 -7.15 21.99
N GLY A 576 19.53 -8.25 22.66
CA GLY A 576 20.51 -9.11 23.31
C GLY A 576 21.18 -8.52 24.56
N LYS A 577 20.76 -7.32 25.02
CA LYS A 577 21.32 -6.68 26.22
C LYS A 577 20.60 -7.03 27.51
N PHE A 578 19.36 -7.51 27.41
CA PHE A 578 18.53 -7.79 28.57
C PHE A 578 17.94 -9.20 28.53
N ASP A 579 17.97 -9.87 29.67
CA ASP A 579 17.01 -10.91 29.97
C ASP A 579 15.80 -10.26 30.64
N TYR A 580 14.78 -9.94 29.81
CA TYR A 580 13.60 -9.22 30.29
C TYR A 580 12.83 -9.93 31.38
N ASN A 581 12.91 -11.28 31.45
CA ASN A 581 12.27 -12.07 32.50
C ASN A 581 12.88 -11.87 33.87
N SER A 582 14.17 -11.54 33.92
CA SER A 582 14.91 -11.31 35.17
C SER A 582 14.69 -9.91 35.77
N ILE A 583 14.16 -8.94 34.98
CA ILE A 583 13.98 -7.55 35.41
C ILE A 583 12.65 -7.41 36.16
N GLN A 584 12.68 -7.56 37.49
CA GLN A 584 11.47 -7.50 38.32
C GLN A 584 10.78 -6.16 38.36
N SER A 585 11.47 -5.06 38.08
CA SER A 585 10.92 -3.70 38.03
C SER A 585 10.05 -3.43 36.80
N LEU A 586 10.15 -4.24 35.74
CA LEU A 586 9.22 -4.19 34.61
C LEU A 586 7.87 -4.82 34.97
N SER A 587 6.79 -4.28 34.39
CA SER A 587 5.47 -4.90 34.50
C SER A 587 5.47 -6.32 33.92
N THR A 588 4.59 -7.20 34.42
CA THR A 588 4.48 -8.58 33.93
C THR A 588 4.16 -8.61 32.43
N GLU A 589 3.28 -7.71 31.99
CA GLU A 589 2.92 -7.55 30.58
C GLU A 589 4.13 -7.12 29.74
N ALA A 590 4.90 -6.13 30.23
CA ALA A 590 6.10 -5.65 29.55
C ALA A 590 7.14 -6.77 29.40
N ARG A 591 7.42 -7.54 30.46
CA ARG A 591 8.36 -8.68 30.41
C ARG A 591 7.97 -9.68 29.33
N GLN A 592 6.70 -10.10 29.31
CA GLN A 592 6.20 -11.08 28.35
C GLN A 592 6.30 -10.58 26.91
N LYS A 593 5.87 -9.33 26.67
CA LYS A 593 5.88 -8.74 25.33
C LYS A 593 7.29 -8.44 24.81
N LEU A 594 8.15 -7.88 25.65
CA LEU A 594 9.55 -7.63 25.29
C LEU A 594 10.30 -8.93 24.97
N THR A 595 10.06 -9.99 25.75
CA THR A 595 10.65 -11.31 25.49
C THR A 595 10.17 -11.91 24.18
N ARG A 596 8.86 -11.78 23.87
CA ARG A 596 8.26 -12.34 22.65
C ARG A 596 8.69 -11.57 21.40
N ILE A 597 8.65 -10.25 21.46
CA ILE A 597 8.88 -9.36 20.29
C ILE A 597 10.38 -9.15 20.06
N ASP A 598 11.18 -9.12 21.14
CA ASP A 598 12.64 -8.89 21.11
C ASP A 598 13.01 -7.65 20.25
N PRO A 599 12.57 -6.43 20.64
CA PRO A 599 12.80 -5.24 19.87
C PRO A 599 14.28 -4.87 19.77
N ASP A 600 14.69 -4.35 18.60
CA ASP A 600 16.09 -3.99 18.38
C ASP A 600 16.49 -2.70 19.12
N THR A 601 15.52 -1.76 19.32
CA THR A 601 15.77 -0.42 19.88
C THR A 601 14.78 -0.02 20.98
N ILE A 602 15.15 0.97 21.78
CA ILE A 602 14.26 1.57 22.81
C ILE A 602 13.00 2.17 22.16
N ALA A 603 13.13 2.82 21.01
CA ALA A 603 11.97 3.39 20.31
C ALA A 603 10.99 2.30 19.86
N GLN A 604 11.49 1.18 19.33
CA GLN A 604 10.64 0.03 19.00
C GLN A 604 9.94 -0.52 20.23
N ALA A 605 10.68 -0.70 21.34
CA ALA A 605 10.10 -1.14 22.62
C ALA A 605 8.96 -0.21 23.08
N SER A 606 9.12 1.10 22.94
CA SER A 606 8.11 2.08 23.37
C SER A 606 6.81 2.05 22.54
N ARG A 607 6.85 1.50 21.32
CA ARG A 607 5.68 1.36 20.44
C ARG A 607 4.90 0.09 20.63
N ILE A 608 5.41 -0.86 21.40
CA ILE A 608 4.72 -2.12 21.72
C ILE A 608 3.53 -1.81 22.64
N PRO A 609 2.29 -2.16 22.26
CA PRO A 609 1.13 -1.94 23.09
C PRO A 609 1.27 -2.62 24.46
N GLY A 610 1.03 -1.88 25.54
CA GLY A 610 1.17 -2.38 26.92
C GLY A 610 2.57 -2.18 27.53
N ILE A 611 3.52 -1.59 26.79
CA ILE A 611 4.76 -1.08 27.37
C ILE A 611 4.53 0.36 27.81
N SER A 612 4.72 0.62 29.10
CA SER A 612 4.52 1.95 29.67
C SER A 612 5.78 2.84 29.57
N PRO A 613 5.65 4.18 29.65
CA PRO A 613 6.80 5.06 29.79
C PRO A 613 7.71 4.70 30.98
N SER A 614 7.14 4.18 32.07
CA SER A 614 7.91 3.68 33.22
C SER A 614 8.79 2.49 32.86
N ASP A 615 8.26 1.52 32.07
CA ASP A 615 9.05 0.37 31.63
C ASP A 615 10.23 0.83 30.74
N ILE A 616 10.00 1.81 29.85
CA ILE A 616 11.06 2.39 29.02
C ILE A 616 12.12 3.10 29.85
N ASN A 617 11.71 3.87 30.85
CA ASN A 617 12.66 4.54 31.76
C ASN A 617 13.53 3.51 32.52
N ILE A 618 12.95 2.39 32.96
CA ILE A 618 13.72 1.31 33.59
C ILE A 618 14.81 0.79 32.65
N LEU A 619 14.46 0.53 31.38
CA LEU A 619 15.45 0.07 30.39
C LEU A 619 16.54 1.11 30.14
N LEU A 620 16.19 2.41 30.08
CA LEU A 620 17.15 3.50 29.91
C LEU A 620 18.11 3.59 31.10
N VAL A 621 17.60 3.49 32.32
CA VAL A 621 18.43 3.49 33.56
C VAL A 621 19.39 2.30 33.58
N LEU A 622 18.92 1.11 33.19
CA LEU A 622 19.77 -0.08 33.08
C LEU A 622 20.86 0.02 32.00
N LEU A 623 20.65 0.91 31.01
CA LEU A 623 21.67 1.25 30.01
C LEU A 623 22.63 2.35 30.45
N GLY A 624 22.45 2.90 31.66
CA GLY A 624 23.22 4.02 32.16
C GLY A 624 22.91 5.37 31.55
N ARG A 625 21.65 5.58 31.12
CA ARG A 625 21.17 6.78 30.44
C ARG A 625 20.00 7.44 31.16
#